data_c714b7f2e742e747ca5f0853523018f9
#
_entry.id   c714b7f2e742e747ca5f0853523018f9
#
_cell.length_a   1.000
_cell.length_b   1.000
_cell.length_c   1.000
_cell.angle_alpha   90.00
_cell.angle_beta   90.00
_cell.angle_gamma   90.00
#
_symmetry.space_group_name_H-M   'P 1'
#
loop_
_entity.id
_entity.type
_entity.pdbx_description
1 polymer ?
#
loop_
_entity_poly.entity_id
_entity_poly.type
_entity_poly.pdbx_seq_one_letter_code
_entity_poly.pdbx_strand_id
1 'polypeptide(L)'
;MRLDSKRSVFVIFVVIAALAGCADKGKVQTATPMTSGGSMITIEADSHKFSPNKIQVEKTGLLGIEIRNVSGSQINFTLKDLHGKILKSVDPNPGGSVIVNVELPEQGVYTFYSNKALRSTLGMHGQIVVGR
;
A
#
# COMPACT_ATOMS: atom_id res chain seq x y z
N MET A 1 -31.17 40.27 -41.04
CA MET A 1 -30.28 39.76 -40.80
C MET A 1 -30.02 39.46 -39.57
N ARG A 2 -29.77 38.64 -39.18
CA ARG A 2 -29.57 38.29 -38.07
C ARG A 2 -28.36 37.92 -37.75
N LEU A 3 -27.81 38.27 -36.92
CA LEU A 3 -26.71 37.86 -36.40
C LEU A 3 -26.93 36.74 -35.65
N ASP A 4 -26.67 35.74 -36.14
CA ASP A 4 -26.52 34.63 -35.37
C ASP A 4 -25.30 34.77 -34.61
N SER A 5 -25.44 35.33 -33.55
CA SER A 5 -24.41 35.16 -32.62
C SER A 5 -24.34 33.72 -32.23
N LYS A 6 -23.76 33.03 -33.08
CA LYS A 6 -23.23 31.79 -32.65
C LYS A 6 -22.16 32.08 -31.69
N ARG A 7 -22.59 32.33 -30.54
CA ARG A 7 -21.69 32.33 -29.40
C ARG A 7 -21.29 30.91 -29.24
N SER A 8 -20.25 30.59 -29.90
CA SER A 8 -19.46 29.49 -29.47
C SER A 8 -19.09 29.78 -28.03
N VAL A 9 -19.84 29.17 -27.20
CA VAL A 9 -19.40 29.07 -25.83
C VAL A 9 -18.20 28.17 -25.86
N PHE A 10 -17.06 28.78 -25.96
CA PHE A 10 -15.85 28.08 -25.64
C PHE A 10 -15.92 27.75 -24.16
N VAL A 11 -16.41 26.59 -23.91
CA VAL A 11 -16.19 26.00 -22.61
C VAL A 11 -14.72 25.68 -22.56
N ILE A 12 -13.97 26.61 -22.07
CA ILE A 12 -12.59 26.31 -21.71
C ILE A 12 -12.68 25.37 -20.56
N PHE A 13 -12.55 24.11 -20.85
CA PHE A 13 -12.21 23.16 -19.83
C PHE A 13 -10.80 23.49 -19.41
N VAL A 14 -10.69 24.32 -18.42
CA VAL A 14 -9.46 24.37 -17.67
C VAL A 14 -9.38 23.06 -16.94
N VAL A 15 -8.76 22.12 -17.58
CA VAL A 15 -8.29 20.95 -16.87
C VAL A 15 -7.17 21.46 -15.96
N ILE A 16 -7.58 21.83 -14.80
CA ILE A 16 -6.61 22.02 -13.73
C ILE A 16 -6.11 20.62 -13.43
N ALA A 17 -5.07 20.23 -14.10
CA ALA A 17 -4.28 19.16 -13.60
C ALA A 17 -3.77 19.62 -12.24
N ALA A 18 -4.47 19.22 -11.22
CA ALA A 18 -3.94 19.36 -9.90
C ALA A 18 -2.71 18.47 -9.84
N LEU A 19 -1.58 19.06 -10.05
CA LEU A 19 -0.34 18.46 -9.71
C LEU A 19 -0.35 18.35 -8.21
N ALA A 20 -0.79 17.20 -7.77
CA ALA A 20 -0.57 16.85 -6.39
C ALA A 20 0.92 16.91 -6.17
N GLY A 21 1.35 17.87 -5.43
CA GLY A 21 2.74 18.02 -5.09
C GLY A 21 3.23 16.73 -4.46
N CYS A 22 4.33 16.23 -4.97
CA CYS A 22 4.99 15.09 -4.41
C CYS A 22 5.61 15.49 -3.08
N ALA A 23 4.85 15.42 -2.04
CA ALA A 23 5.43 15.47 -0.71
C ALA A 23 5.88 14.07 -0.35
N ASP A 24 7.14 13.83 -0.49
CA ASP A 24 7.72 12.52 -0.28
C ASP A 24 7.89 12.11 1.17
N LYS A 25 7.38 12.86 2.08
CA LYS A 25 7.57 12.53 3.49
C LYS A 25 6.39 11.71 4.00
N GLY A 26 6.64 10.41 4.14
CA GLY A 26 5.71 9.55 4.82
C GLY A 26 4.47 9.19 4.01
N LYS A 27 4.67 8.59 2.86
CA LYS A 27 3.55 8.05 2.11
C LYS A 27 2.81 7.02 2.94
N VAL A 28 1.64 7.40 3.39
CA VAL A 28 0.71 6.51 4.05
C VAL A 28 -0.27 6.03 2.99
N GLN A 29 -0.31 4.75 2.76
CA GLN A 29 -1.33 4.18 1.91
C GLN A 29 -2.54 3.81 2.74
N THR A 30 -3.69 4.26 2.31
CA THR A 30 -4.96 3.79 2.86
C THR A 30 -5.42 2.59 2.05
N ALA A 31 -5.85 1.56 2.75
CA ALA A 31 -6.35 0.36 2.11
C ALA A 31 -7.63 0.66 1.32
N THR A 32 -7.68 0.17 0.09
CA THR A 32 -8.87 0.31 -0.74
C THR A 32 -9.88 -0.81 -0.45
N PRO A 33 -11.17 -0.50 -0.39
CA PRO A 33 -12.19 -1.53 -0.19
C PRO A 33 -12.21 -2.53 -1.36
N MET A 34 -12.33 -3.80 -1.03
CA MET A 34 -12.61 -4.85 -2.01
C MET A 34 -14.12 -5.07 -2.13
N THR A 35 -14.55 -5.56 -3.28
CA THR A 35 -15.97 -5.83 -3.56
C THR A 35 -16.59 -6.87 -2.61
N SER A 36 -15.78 -7.65 -1.92
CA SER A 36 -16.23 -8.72 -1.01
C SER A 36 -16.17 -8.37 0.47
N GLY A 37 -16.17 -7.10 0.83
CA GLY A 37 -16.18 -6.67 2.23
C GLY A 37 -14.83 -6.63 2.94
N GLY A 38 -13.74 -6.89 2.23
CA GLY A 38 -12.38 -6.69 2.73
C GLY A 38 -11.73 -5.43 2.19
N SER A 39 -10.48 -5.24 2.52
CA SER A 39 -9.64 -4.17 1.98
C SER A 39 -8.43 -4.77 1.29
N MET A 40 -7.87 -4.07 0.32
CA MET A 40 -6.67 -4.52 -0.38
C MET A 40 -5.63 -3.42 -0.43
N ILE A 41 -4.38 -3.81 -0.22
CA ILE A 41 -3.22 -2.92 -0.32
C ILE A 41 -2.14 -3.56 -1.16
N THR A 42 -1.25 -2.73 -1.70
CA THR A 42 -0.06 -3.19 -2.41
C THR A 42 1.18 -2.64 -1.72
N ILE A 43 2.13 -3.52 -1.46
CA ILE A 43 3.45 -3.17 -0.90
C ILE A 43 4.50 -3.58 -1.92
N GLU A 44 5.34 -2.64 -2.31
CA GLU A 44 6.51 -2.93 -3.11
C GLU A 44 7.69 -3.22 -2.20
N ALA A 45 8.37 -4.31 -2.46
CA ALA A 45 9.56 -4.72 -1.74
C ALA A 45 10.78 -4.53 -2.64
N ASP A 46 11.61 -3.59 -2.27
CA ASP A 46 12.89 -3.33 -2.89
C ASP A 46 14.02 -3.97 -2.06
N SER A 47 15.25 -3.84 -2.49
CA SER A 47 16.40 -4.47 -1.84
C SER A 47 16.61 -4.05 -0.38
N HIS A 48 16.14 -2.87 -0.01
CA HIS A 48 16.41 -2.29 1.31
C HIS A 48 15.18 -1.75 2.03
N LYS A 49 14.01 -1.77 1.39
CA LYS A 49 12.81 -1.15 1.98
C LYS A 49 11.52 -1.74 1.45
N PHE A 50 10.48 -1.59 2.24
CA PHE A 50 9.10 -1.74 1.80
C PHE A 50 8.50 -0.36 1.52
N SER A 51 7.70 -0.25 0.47
CA SER A 51 7.03 0.99 0.10
C SER A 51 5.57 0.72 -0.29
N PRO A 52 4.61 1.34 0.40
CA PRO A 52 4.77 2.13 1.61
C PRO A 52 5.17 1.28 2.82
N ASN A 53 5.81 1.88 3.78
CA ASN A 53 6.18 1.19 5.02
C ASN A 53 5.23 1.52 6.18
N LYS A 54 4.27 2.38 5.95
CA LYS A 54 3.21 2.70 6.91
C LYS A 54 1.87 2.71 6.20
N ILE A 55 0.96 1.90 6.71
CA ILE A 55 -0.34 1.65 6.09
C ILE A 55 -1.41 1.88 7.13
N GLN A 56 -2.43 2.62 6.76
CA GLN A 56 -3.61 2.85 7.60
C GLN A 56 -4.77 2.01 7.09
N VAL A 57 -5.36 1.23 7.97
CA VAL A 57 -6.59 0.46 7.72
C VAL A 57 -7.65 0.93 8.70
N GLU A 58 -8.80 1.35 8.18
CA GLU A 58 -9.83 1.97 9.01
C GLU A 58 -10.54 0.98 9.95
N LYS A 59 -10.69 -0.25 9.53
CA LYS A 59 -11.49 -1.24 10.24
C LYS A 59 -10.74 -2.55 10.40
N THR A 60 -11.03 -3.25 11.48
CA THR A 60 -10.64 -4.65 11.64
C THR A 60 -11.30 -5.53 10.59
N GLY A 61 -10.75 -6.70 10.37
CA GLY A 61 -11.29 -7.69 9.44
C GLY A 61 -10.27 -8.19 8.42
N LEU A 62 -10.76 -8.64 7.29
CA LEU A 62 -9.94 -9.24 6.25
C LEU A 62 -9.18 -8.19 5.45
N LEU A 63 -7.88 -8.38 5.31
CA LEU A 63 -7.00 -7.55 4.50
C LEU A 63 -6.28 -8.40 3.45
N GLY A 64 -6.41 -8.03 2.18
CA GLY A 64 -5.61 -8.56 1.10
C GLY A 64 -4.34 -7.72 0.95
N ILE A 65 -3.20 -8.37 0.87
CA ILE A 65 -1.90 -7.70 0.68
C ILE A 65 -1.24 -8.29 -0.55
N GLU A 66 -0.99 -7.45 -1.55
CA GLU A 66 -0.15 -7.80 -2.67
C GLU A 66 1.27 -7.34 -2.36
N ILE A 67 2.21 -8.26 -2.31
CA ILE A 67 3.61 -7.95 -2.11
C ILE A 67 4.31 -8.13 -3.46
N ARG A 68 4.81 -7.03 -4.01
CA ARG A 68 5.56 -7.02 -5.27
C ARG A 68 7.04 -6.91 -4.99
N ASN A 69 7.79 -7.91 -5.41
CA ASN A 69 9.24 -7.84 -5.33
C ASN A 69 9.80 -7.12 -6.55
N VAL A 70 10.19 -5.88 -6.38
CA VAL A 70 10.78 -5.06 -7.46
C VAL A 70 12.30 -5.09 -7.44
N SER A 71 12.89 -5.94 -6.60
CA SER A 71 14.34 -6.11 -6.52
C SER A 71 14.83 -7.24 -7.42
N GLY A 72 16.13 -7.32 -7.61
CA GLY A 72 16.78 -8.42 -8.33
C GLY A 72 17.09 -9.65 -7.47
N SER A 73 16.63 -9.68 -6.22
CA SER A 73 16.89 -10.77 -5.30
C SER A 73 15.62 -11.23 -4.58
N GLN A 74 15.66 -12.41 -4.02
CA GLN A 74 14.54 -12.90 -3.24
C GLN A 74 14.38 -12.10 -1.96
N ILE A 75 13.15 -11.71 -1.66
CA ILE A 75 12.78 -10.94 -0.48
C ILE A 75 11.83 -11.77 0.35
N ASN A 76 11.81 -11.55 1.64
CA ASN A 76 10.83 -12.09 2.56
C ASN A 76 9.92 -10.98 3.06
N PHE A 77 8.65 -11.29 3.18
CA PHE A 77 7.66 -10.47 3.88
C PHE A 77 7.05 -11.31 5.01
N THR A 78 7.25 -10.88 6.23
CA THR A 78 6.70 -11.52 7.43
C THR A 78 5.87 -10.53 8.21
N LEU A 79 4.61 -10.85 8.45
CA LEU A 79 3.65 -10.03 9.19
C LEU A 79 3.40 -10.62 10.56
N LYS A 80 3.49 -9.80 11.60
CA LYS A 80 3.20 -10.15 12.99
C LYS A 80 1.98 -9.39 13.51
N ASP A 81 1.27 -10.04 14.41
CA ASP A 81 0.17 -9.40 15.16
C ASP A 81 0.69 -8.51 16.29
N LEU A 82 -0.26 -7.96 17.08
CA LEU A 82 0.03 -7.09 18.22
C LEU A 82 0.82 -7.79 19.32
N HIS A 83 0.78 -9.11 19.35
CA HIS A 83 1.43 -9.93 20.39
C HIS A 83 2.73 -10.57 19.90
N GLY A 84 3.17 -10.23 18.69
CA GLY A 84 4.40 -10.78 18.12
C GLY A 84 4.24 -12.13 17.45
N LYS A 85 3.01 -12.63 17.30
CA LYS A 85 2.76 -13.88 16.58
C LYS A 85 2.81 -13.66 15.06
N ILE A 86 3.48 -14.54 14.36
CA ILE A 86 3.55 -14.49 12.90
C ILE A 86 2.19 -14.88 12.31
N LEU A 87 1.60 -13.97 11.55
CA LEU A 87 0.35 -14.21 10.83
C LEU A 87 0.60 -14.76 9.43
N LYS A 88 1.59 -14.24 8.74
CA LYS A 88 1.99 -14.66 7.39
C LYS A 88 3.48 -14.46 7.18
N SER A 89 4.07 -15.34 6.40
CA SER A 89 5.44 -15.19 5.90
C SER A 89 5.48 -15.71 4.47
N VAL A 90 5.96 -14.90 3.53
CA VAL A 90 6.04 -15.25 2.12
C VAL A 90 7.34 -14.73 1.51
N ASP A 91 7.79 -15.43 0.47
CA ASP A 91 9.04 -15.11 -0.21
C ASP A 91 8.76 -14.86 -1.71
N PRO A 92 8.30 -13.67 -2.10
CA PRO A 92 8.09 -13.39 -3.51
C PRO A 92 9.40 -13.42 -4.29
N ASN A 93 9.37 -14.06 -5.44
CA ASN A 93 10.53 -14.16 -6.32
C ASN A 93 10.89 -12.81 -6.93
N PRO A 94 12.14 -12.60 -7.35
CA PRO A 94 12.55 -11.38 -8.05
C PRO A 94 11.63 -11.08 -9.23
N GLY A 95 11.10 -9.86 -9.28
CA GLY A 95 10.18 -9.43 -10.32
C GLY A 95 8.75 -10.00 -10.21
N GLY A 96 8.50 -10.86 -9.23
CA GLY A 96 7.18 -11.46 -9.01
C GLY A 96 6.38 -10.79 -7.91
N SER A 97 5.15 -11.25 -7.75
CA SER A 97 4.26 -10.80 -6.68
C SER A 97 3.52 -11.97 -6.04
N VAL A 98 3.14 -11.79 -4.79
CA VAL A 98 2.33 -12.74 -4.04
C VAL A 98 1.19 -11.98 -3.37
N ILE A 99 -0.02 -12.53 -3.43
CA ILE A 99 -1.17 -11.99 -2.72
C ILE A 99 -1.44 -12.87 -1.51
N VAL A 100 -1.53 -12.26 -0.35
CA VAL A 100 -1.90 -12.93 0.90
C VAL A 100 -3.14 -12.28 1.49
N ASN A 101 -3.99 -13.10 2.08
CA ASN A 101 -5.15 -12.62 2.81
C ASN A 101 -4.91 -12.87 4.29
N VAL A 102 -5.07 -11.83 5.09
CA VAL A 102 -4.87 -11.90 6.54
C VAL A 102 -6.09 -11.37 7.26
N GLU A 103 -6.40 -11.98 8.40
CA GLU A 103 -7.41 -11.47 9.31
C GLU A 103 -6.73 -10.58 10.33
N LEU A 104 -7.23 -9.37 10.49
CA LEU A 104 -6.76 -8.39 11.47
C LEU A 104 -7.86 -8.16 12.50
N PRO A 105 -7.98 -9.00 13.54
CA PRO A 105 -9.13 -8.98 14.42
C PRO A 105 -9.14 -7.85 15.43
N GLU A 106 -8.00 -7.23 15.68
CA GLU A 106 -7.86 -6.21 16.72
C GLU A 106 -7.40 -4.88 16.14
N GLN A 107 -7.84 -3.80 16.73
CA GLN A 107 -7.27 -2.47 16.46
C GLN A 107 -5.88 -2.37 17.08
N GLY A 108 -4.97 -1.72 16.39
CA GLY A 108 -3.62 -1.53 16.87
C GLY A 108 -2.59 -1.58 15.76
N VAL A 109 -1.34 -1.81 16.13
CA VAL A 109 -0.20 -1.78 15.22
C VAL A 109 0.28 -3.19 14.93
N TYR A 110 0.15 -3.60 13.69
CA TYR A 110 0.74 -4.83 13.16
C TYR A 110 2.06 -4.47 12.49
N THR A 111 3.08 -5.29 12.70
CA THR A 111 4.39 -5.02 12.13
C THR A 111 4.74 -6.02 11.05
N PHE A 112 5.37 -5.57 9.99
CA PHE A 112 5.93 -6.44 8.97
C PHE A 112 7.40 -6.13 8.76
N TYR A 113 8.14 -7.14 8.36
CA TYR A 113 9.59 -7.05 8.18
C TYR A 113 10.08 -8.15 7.24
N SER A 114 11.34 -8.04 6.83
CA SER A 114 12.02 -9.14 6.14
C SER A 114 12.84 -9.95 7.13
N ASN A 115 12.63 -11.27 7.13
CA ASN A 115 13.41 -12.17 7.97
C ASN A 115 14.76 -12.56 7.36
N LYS A 116 15.08 -12.10 6.16
CA LYS A 116 16.39 -12.34 5.55
C LYS A 116 17.47 -11.61 6.34
N ALA A 117 18.60 -12.27 6.51
CA ALA A 117 19.73 -11.74 7.24
C ALA A 117 20.08 -10.33 6.79
N LEU A 118 20.32 -9.44 7.74
CA LEU A 118 20.68 -8.03 7.57
C LEU A 118 19.60 -7.10 7.03
N ARG A 119 18.56 -7.59 6.37
CA ARG A 119 17.55 -6.72 5.77
C ARG A 119 16.65 -6.04 6.79
N SER A 120 16.25 -6.74 7.84
CA SER A 120 15.47 -6.14 8.93
C SER A 120 16.31 -5.10 9.69
N THR A 121 17.57 -5.38 9.88
CA THR A 121 18.52 -4.45 10.52
C THR A 121 18.77 -3.21 9.68
N LEU A 122 18.70 -3.35 8.35
CA LEU A 122 18.91 -2.24 7.41
C LEU A 122 17.64 -1.44 7.11
N GLY A 123 16.54 -1.71 7.81
CA GLY A 123 15.33 -0.91 7.70
C GLY A 123 14.20 -1.52 6.86
N MET A 124 14.29 -2.79 6.46
CA MET A 124 13.17 -3.46 5.80
C MET A 124 12.09 -3.86 6.79
N HIS A 125 11.38 -2.89 7.27
CA HIS A 125 10.24 -3.08 8.16
C HIS A 125 9.18 -2.01 7.92
N GLY A 126 7.98 -2.27 8.39
CA GLY A 126 6.87 -1.35 8.30
C GLY A 126 5.75 -1.68 9.27
N GLN A 127 4.67 -0.93 9.18
CA GLN A 127 3.54 -1.05 10.08
C GLN A 127 2.22 -0.96 9.33
N ILE A 128 1.26 -1.75 9.80
CA ILE A 128 -0.15 -1.61 9.43
C ILE A 128 -0.88 -1.17 10.70
N VAL A 129 -1.44 0.02 10.65
CA VAL A 129 -2.21 0.57 11.78
C VAL A 129 -3.68 0.37 11.50
N VAL A 130 -4.35 -0.39 12.35
CA VAL A 130 -5.77 -0.70 12.21
C VAL A 130 -6.56 0.12 13.21
N GLY A 131 -7.54 0.85 12.67
CA GLY A 131 -8.38 1.73 13.46
C GLY A 131 -7.67 3.03 13.80
N ARG A 132 -8.18 3.71 14.82
CA ARG A 132 -7.64 4.99 15.29
C ARG A 132 -7.00 4.85 16.64
#